data_ec46089c804f0f545c0458043096ab42
#
_entry.id   ec46089c804f0f545c0458043096ab42
#
_cell.length_a   1.000
_cell.length_b   1.000
_cell.length_c   1.000
_cell.angle_alpha   90.00
_cell.angle_beta   90.00
_cell.angle_gamma   90.00
#
_symmetry.space_group_name_H-M   'P 1'
#
loop_
_entity.id
_entity.type
_entity.pdbx_description
1 polymer ?
#
loop_
_entity_poly.entity_id
_entity_poly.type
_entity_poly.pdbx_seq_one_letter_code
_entity_poly.pdbx_strand_id
1 'polypeptide(L)'
;MKEGADVKHKDTKKECEELWAKNKYYVLSKSHKVYLDIREYLKEKEVDILSLHEKIQKVRDIKESKKDFSNAILHVWGYFKKEASEIEKQGLFNILEEYMEGKNNQESVIKYINTLLKKYPNKYLQESTLLTGEQNETMA
;
A
#
# COMPACT_ATOMS: atom_id res chain seq x y z
N MET A 1 -33.65 -14.04 7.92
CA MET A 1 -33.25 -13.39 6.67
C MET A 1 -32.69 -12.01 6.82
N LYS A 2 -33.39 -11.12 7.53
CA LYS A 2 -32.88 -9.78 7.80
C LYS A 2 -31.58 -9.85 8.61
N GLU A 3 -31.54 -10.74 9.58
CA GLU A 3 -30.37 -10.93 10.41
C GLU A 3 -29.17 -11.40 9.59
N GLY A 4 -29.43 -12.32 8.66
CA GLY A 4 -28.37 -12.80 7.77
C GLY A 4 -27.83 -11.71 6.87
N ALA A 5 -28.71 -10.83 6.40
CA ALA A 5 -28.31 -9.70 5.55
C ALA A 5 -27.44 -8.71 6.34
N ASP A 6 -27.81 -8.44 7.60
CA ASP A 6 -27.04 -7.54 8.45
C ASP A 6 -25.65 -8.09 8.76
N VAL A 7 -25.58 -9.38 9.08
CA VAL A 7 -24.31 -10.06 9.35
C VAL A 7 -23.45 -10.03 8.10
N LYS A 8 -24.03 -10.33 6.95
CA LYS A 8 -23.33 -10.32 5.67
C LYS A 8 -22.79 -8.93 5.34
N HIS A 9 -23.58 -7.90 5.65
CA HIS A 9 -23.15 -6.52 5.40
C HIS A 9 -21.96 -6.14 6.27
N LYS A 10 -21.97 -6.53 7.54
CA LYS A 10 -20.84 -6.29 8.46
C LYS A 10 -19.60 -7.02 7.99
N ASP A 11 -19.77 -8.28 7.56
CA ASP A 11 -18.66 -9.08 7.06
C ASP A 11 -18.06 -8.44 5.82
N THR A 12 -18.91 -7.93 4.93
CA THR A 12 -18.44 -7.25 3.72
C THR A 12 -17.62 -6.01 4.06
N LYS A 13 -18.09 -5.23 5.02
CA LYS A 13 -17.34 -4.04 5.45
C LYS A 13 -15.98 -4.42 6.00
N LYS A 14 -15.94 -5.44 6.84
CA LYS A 14 -14.70 -5.94 7.42
C LYS A 14 -13.76 -6.47 6.35
N GLU A 15 -14.29 -7.23 5.40
CA GLU A 15 -13.50 -7.75 4.29
C GLU A 15 -12.90 -6.62 3.47
N CYS A 16 -13.67 -5.55 3.21
CA CYS A 16 -13.18 -4.39 2.49
C CYS A 16 -12.06 -3.71 3.26
N GLU A 17 -12.21 -3.56 4.56
CA GLU A 17 -11.19 -2.94 5.39
C GLU A 17 -9.89 -3.75 5.38
N GLU A 18 -10.01 -5.07 5.44
CA GLU A 18 -8.84 -5.96 5.39
C GLU A 18 -8.16 -5.89 4.03
N LEU A 19 -8.93 -5.92 2.95
CA LEU A 19 -8.38 -5.81 1.60
C LEU A 19 -7.68 -4.48 1.41
N TRP A 20 -8.30 -3.40 1.88
CA TRP A 20 -7.70 -2.08 1.77
C TRP A 20 -6.41 -1.96 2.58
N ALA A 21 -6.42 -2.50 3.80
CA ALA A 21 -5.22 -2.46 4.64
C ALA A 21 -4.01 -3.08 3.95
N LYS A 22 -4.21 -4.16 3.20
CA LYS A 22 -3.13 -4.81 2.48
C LYS A 22 -2.66 -4.04 1.25
N ASN A 23 -3.56 -3.32 0.60
CA ASN A 23 -3.29 -2.75 -0.72
C ASN A 23 -3.15 -1.24 -0.74
N LYS A 24 -3.39 -0.55 0.38
CA LYS A 24 -3.46 0.90 0.32
C LYS A 24 -2.14 1.56 -0.08
N TYR A 25 -1.01 1.05 0.35
CA TYR A 25 0.28 1.63 -0.03
C TYR A 25 0.63 1.31 -1.48
N TYR A 26 0.21 0.15 -1.97
CA TYR A 26 0.34 -0.16 -3.38
C TYR A 26 -0.44 0.86 -4.21
N VAL A 27 -1.71 1.10 -3.84
CA VAL A 27 -2.54 2.08 -4.54
C VAL A 27 -1.91 3.48 -4.46
N LEU A 28 -1.49 3.88 -3.26
CA LEU A 28 -0.87 5.20 -3.07
C LEU A 28 0.37 5.35 -3.94
N SER A 29 1.17 4.29 -4.10
CA SER A 29 2.39 4.32 -4.89
C SER A 29 2.11 4.49 -6.38
N LYS A 30 0.91 4.11 -6.83
CA LYS A 30 0.52 4.23 -8.23
C LYS A 30 -0.23 5.54 -8.50
N SER A 31 -1.11 5.95 -7.58
CA SER A 31 -1.91 7.15 -7.77
C SER A 31 -2.44 7.66 -6.45
N HIS A 32 -1.96 8.81 -6.04
CA HIS A 32 -2.46 9.50 -4.86
C HIS A 32 -3.95 9.83 -5.02
N LYS A 33 -4.35 10.21 -6.23
CA LYS A 33 -5.75 10.52 -6.53
C LYS A 33 -6.66 9.32 -6.29
N VAL A 34 -6.31 8.16 -6.85
CA VAL A 34 -7.12 6.95 -6.65
C VAL A 34 -7.15 6.54 -5.19
N TYR A 35 -6.03 6.69 -4.49
CA TYR A 35 -5.96 6.42 -3.06
C TYR A 35 -7.02 7.24 -2.30
N LEU A 36 -7.10 8.54 -2.58
CA LEU A 36 -8.09 9.39 -1.94
C LEU A 36 -9.52 9.02 -2.33
N ASP A 37 -9.74 8.68 -3.59
CA ASP A 37 -11.06 8.26 -4.07
C ASP A 37 -11.53 7.00 -3.32
N ILE A 38 -10.64 6.04 -3.13
CA ILE A 38 -11.00 4.81 -2.41
C ILE A 38 -11.28 5.11 -0.94
N ARG A 39 -10.49 5.99 -0.32
CA ARG A 39 -10.73 6.37 1.06
C ARG A 39 -12.14 6.96 1.22
N GLU A 40 -12.57 7.79 0.26
CA GLU A 40 -13.92 8.36 0.30
C GLU A 40 -14.98 7.28 0.13
N TYR A 41 -14.76 6.36 -0.82
CA TYR A 41 -15.68 5.25 -1.03
C TYR A 41 -15.87 4.44 0.26
N LEU A 42 -14.78 4.18 0.98
CA LEU A 42 -14.84 3.34 2.17
C LEU A 42 -15.56 3.99 3.36
N LYS A 43 -15.85 5.28 3.28
CA LYS A 43 -16.63 5.97 4.31
C LYS A 43 -18.12 5.72 4.15
N GLU A 44 -18.57 5.20 3.02
CA GLU A 44 -19.97 4.94 2.76
C GLU A 44 -20.47 3.81 3.65
N LYS A 45 -21.76 3.84 3.96
CA LYS A 45 -22.38 2.83 4.81
C LYS A 45 -22.34 1.45 4.17
N GLU A 46 -22.57 1.43 2.86
CA GLU A 46 -22.56 0.18 2.12
C GLU A 46 -21.41 0.17 1.15
N VAL A 47 -20.52 -0.79 1.35
CA VAL A 47 -19.36 -1.00 0.48
C VAL A 47 -19.42 -2.41 -0.07
N ASP A 48 -18.92 -2.57 -1.28
CA ASP A 48 -18.97 -3.84 -1.97
C ASP A 48 -17.54 -4.31 -2.25
N ILE A 49 -17.25 -5.57 -1.87
CA ILE A 49 -15.90 -6.10 -2.02
C ILE A 49 -15.46 -6.16 -3.48
N LEU A 50 -16.39 -6.48 -4.40
CA LEU A 50 -16.06 -6.54 -5.81
C LEU A 50 -15.77 -5.15 -6.37
N SER A 51 -16.53 -4.15 -5.95
CA SER A 51 -16.28 -2.77 -6.35
C SER A 51 -14.91 -2.31 -5.86
N LEU A 52 -14.55 -2.67 -4.63
CA LEU A 52 -13.25 -2.31 -4.09
C LEU A 52 -12.13 -2.98 -4.87
N HIS A 53 -12.28 -4.28 -5.18
CA HIS A 53 -11.31 -4.99 -6.02
C HIS A 53 -11.11 -4.28 -7.35
N GLU A 54 -12.19 -3.89 -8.00
CA GLU A 54 -12.12 -3.20 -9.28
C GLU A 54 -11.36 -1.88 -9.17
N LYS A 55 -11.64 -1.13 -8.11
CA LYS A 55 -10.97 0.16 -7.88
C LYS A 55 -9.48 -0.03 -7.66
N ILE A 56 -9.10 -1.04 -6.90
CA ILE A 56 -7.69 -1.35 -6.65
C ILE A 56 -7.03 -1.82 -7.95
N GLN A 57 -7.71 -2.68 -8.69
CA GLN A 57 -7.14 -3.25 -9.91
C GLN A 57 -6.88 -2.20 -10.99
N LYS A 58 -7.67 -1.14 -11.02
CA LYS A 58 -7.48 -0.05 -12.00
C LYS A 58 -6.09 0.56 -11.94
N VAL A 59 -5.46 0.56 -10.76
CA VAL A 59 -4.13 1.19 -10.65
C VAL A 59 -3.02 0.39 -11.33
N ARG A 60 -3.26 -0.89 -11.62
CA ARG A 60 -2.23 -1.74 -12.24
C ARG A 60 -1.73 -1.16 -13.55
N ASP A 61 -2.63 -0.59 -14.33
CA ASP A 61 -2.31 -0.08 -15.65
C ASP A 61 -1.92 1.39 -15.65
N ILE A 62 -1.91 2.02 -14.49
CA ILE A 62 -1.48 3.41 -14.40
C ILE A 62 0.03 3.47 -14.58
N LYS A 63 0.46 4.42 -15.42
CA LYS A 63 1.86 4.63 -15.69
C LYS A 63 2.61 4.99 -14.40
N GLU A 64 3.85 4.53 -14.29
CA GLU A 64 4.68 4.82 -13.13
C GLU A 64 4.77 6.31 -12.83
N SER A 65 4.56 6.69 -11.57
CA SER A 65 4.73 8.05 -11.09
C SER A 65 5.80 8.04 -10.01
N LYS A 66 6.95 8.63 -10.32
CA LYS A 66 8.04 8.69 -9.34
C LYS A 66 7.64 9.47 -8.10
N LYS A 67 6.85 10.52 -8.30
CA LYS A 67 6.35 11.33 -7.20
C LYS A 67 5.45 10.52 -6.27
N ASP A 68 4.49 9.81 -6.83
CA ASP A 68 3.54 9.05 -6.03
C ASP A 68 4.20 7.87 -5.35
N PHE A 69 5.09 7.17 -6.06
CA PHE A 69 5.83 6.08 -5.45
C PHE A 69 6.67 6.55 -4.26
N SER A 70 7.42 7.64 -4.45
CA SER A 70 8.27 8.17 -3.38
C SER A 70 7.45 8.62 -2.19
N ASN A 71 6.28 9.23 -2.43
CA ASN A 71 5.37 9.63 -1.37
C ASN A 71 4.92 8.40 -0.57
N ALA A 72 4.56 7.31 -1.26
CA ALA A 72 4.13 6.09 -0.58
C ALA A 72 5.26 5.51 0.27
N ILE A 73 6.48 5.50 -0.26
CA ILE A 73 7.63 4.99 0.48
C ILE A 73 7.89 5.83 1.73
N LEU A 74 7.72 7.14 1.66
CA LEU A 74 7.90 7.99 2.83
C LEU A 74 6.83 7.71 3.90
N HIS A 75 5.61 7.37 3.49
CA HIS A 75 4.59 6.93 4.44
C HIS A 75 4.99 5.62 5.12
N VAL A 76 5.51 4.68 4.34
CA VAL A 76 5.99 3.40 4.88
C VAL A 76 7.17 3.64 5.83
N TRP A 77 8.09 4.54 5.44
CA TRP A 77 9.23 4.90 6.30
C TRP A 77 8.77 5.36 7.69
N GLY A 78 7.61 5.99 7.78
CA GLY A 78 7.06 6.43 9.05
C GLY A 78 6.95 5.33 10.10
N TYR A 79 6.83 4.08 9.68
CA TYR A 79 6.75 2.95 10.60
C TYR A 79 8.10 2.60 11.23
N PHE A 80 9.20 3.03 10.63
CA PHE A 80 10.55 2.71 11.08
C PHE A 80 11.25 3.87 11.78
N LYS A 81 10.69 5.06 11.66
CA LYS A 81 11.33 6.31 12.13
C LYS A 81 11.91 6.26 13.52
N LYS A 82 11.17 5.67 14.45
CA LYS A 82 11.57 5.66 15.85
C LYS A 82 12.69 4.69 16.17
N GLU A 83 12.77 3.62 15.39
CA GLU A 83 13.69 2.53 15.68
C GLU A 83 14.93 2.53 14.79
N ALA A 84 14.80 3.01 13.56
CA ALA A 84 15.89 2.98 12.60
C ALA A 84 17.00 3.95 12.98
N SER A 85 18.24 3.57 12.62
CA SER A 85 19.41 4.39 12.86
C SER A 85 19.49 5.54 11.86
N GLU A 86 20.32 6.52 12.16
CA GLU A 86 20.58 7.63 11.26
C GLU A 86 21.19 7.16 9.93
N ILE A 87 22.05 6.15 10.00
CA ILE A 87 22.66 5.57 8.80
C ILE A 87 21.58 4.93 7.93
N GLU A 88 20.64 4.22 8.53
CA GLU A 88 19.55 3.58 7.80
C GLU A 88 18.63 4.60 7.15
N LYS A 89 18.33 5.68 7.87
CA LYS A 89 17.54 6.78 7.34
C LYS A 89 18.23 7.39 6.12
N GLN A 90 19.53 7.68 6.26
CA GLN A 90 20.31 8.27 5.18
C GLN A 90 20.35 7.34 3.98
N GLY A 91 20.50 6.04 4.22
CA GLY A 91 20.49 5.04 3.15
C GLY A 91 19.20 5.06 2.36
N LEU A 92 18.07 5.14 3.05
CA LEU A 92 16.78 5.20 2.36
C LEU A 92 16.66 6.46 1.52
N PHE A 93 16.98 7.61 2.09
CA PHE A 93 16.86 8.87 1.37
C PHE A 93 17.79 8.92 0.16
N ASN A 94 18.98 8.35 0.27
CA ASN A 94 19.90 8.27 -0.86
C ASN A 94 19.34 7.40 -1.99
N ILE A 95 18.76 6.25 -1.64
CA ILE A 95 18.17 5.36 -2.64
C ILE A 95 16.96 6.02 -3.30
N LEU A 96 16.13 6.73 -2.53
CA LEU A 96 14.99 7.46 -3.10
C LEU A 96 15.45 8.57 -4.04
N GLU A 97 16.48 9.30 -3.67
CA GLU A 97 17.02 10.35 -4.52
C GLU A 97 17.55 9.77 -5.83
N GLU A 98 18.27 8.65 -5.77
CA GLU A 98 18.73 7.96 -6.97
C GLU A 98 17.57 7.51 -7.83
N TYR A 99 16.50 7.02 -7.21
CA TYR A 99 15.31 6.62 -7.93
C TYR A 99 14.69 7.82 -8.67
N MET A 100 14.56 8.94 -7.98
CA MET A 100 14.00 10.15 -8.57
C MET A 100 14.84 10.65 -9.75
N GLU A 101 16.14 10.42 -9.70
CA GLU A 101 17.08 10.81 -10.76
C GLU A 101 17.19 9.77 -11.87
N GLY A 102 16.45 8.66 -11.76
CA GLY A 102 16.48 7.61 -12.77
C GLY A 102 17.69 6.68 -12.69
N LYS A 103 18.42 6.70 -11.58
CA LYS A 103 19.63 5.90 -11.43
C LYS A 103 19.37 4.49 -10.90
N ASN A 104 18.19 4.25 -10.35
CA ASN A 104 17.77 2.92 -9.94
C ASN A 104 16.25 2.79 -10.15
N ASN A 105 15.65 1.70 -9.69
CA ASN A 105 14.24 1.41 -9.94
C ASN A 105 13.46 1.17 -8.65
N GLN A 106 12.13 1.04 -8.77
CA GLN A 106 11.27 0.82 -7.62
C GLN A 106 11.65 -0.44 -6.85
N GLU A 107 12.06 -1.48 -7.57
CA GLU A 107 12.46 -2.73 -6.97
C GLU A 107 13.60 -2.56 -5.97
N SER A 108 14.60 -1.73 -6.32
CA SER A 108 15.72 -1.42 -5.43
C SER A 108 15.25 -0.75 -4.14
N VAL A 109 14.31 0.17 -4.26
CA VAL A 109 13.77 0.88 -3.10
C VAL A 109 13.00 -0.08 -2.21
N ILE A 110 12.14 -0.91 -2.80
CA ILE A 110 11.35 -1.90 -2.06
C ILE A 110 12.26 -2.88 -1.34
N LYS A 111 13.33 -3.31 -2.00
CA LYS A 111 14.28 -4.23 -1.41
C LYS A 111 14.91 -3.63 -0.14
N TYR A 112 15.26 -2.34 -0.19
CA TYR A 112 15.81 -1.66 0.97
C TYR A 112 14.81 -1.63 2.12
N ILE A 113 13.56 -1.27 1.82
CA ILE A 113 12.49 -1.24 2.82
C ILE A 113 12.31 -2.64 3.43
N ASN A 114 12.35 -3.69 2.62
CA ASN A 114 12.20 -5.05 3.13
C ASN A 114 13.37 -5.47 4.02
N THR A 115 14.56 -4.93 3.78
CA THR A 115 15.70 -5.13 4.68
C THR A 115 15.42 -4.52 6.05
N LEU A 116 14.85 -3.31 6.06
CA LEU A 116 14.45 -2.66 7.32
C LEU A 116 13.34 -3.45 8.01
N LEU A 117 12.41 -3.98 7.25
CA LEU A 117 11.28 -4.73 7.80
C LEU A 117 11.74 -6.02 8.48
N LYS A 118 12.78 -6.65 7.98
CA LYS A 118 13.36 -7.83 8.63
C LYS A 118 13.99 -7.47 9.97
N LYS A 119 14.64 -6.32 10.03
CA LYS A 119 15.30 -5.85 11.25
C LYS A 119 14.31 -5.31 12.27
N TYR A 120 13.28 -4.61 11.79
CA TYR A 120 12.24 -4.00 12.61
C TYR A 120 10.89 -4.53 12.18
N PRO A 121 10.51 -5.74 12.60
CA PRO A 121 9.28 -6.38 12.12
C PRO A 121 8.04 -5.55 12.44
N ASN A 122 7.14 -5.48 11.48
CA ASN A 122 5.85 -4.84 11.63
C ASN A 122 4.83 -5.68 10.89
N LYS A 123 3.90 -6.25 11.61
CA LYS A 123 2.94 -7.19 11.06
C LYS A 123 2.10 -6.56 9.94
N TYR A 124 1.70 -5.32 10.11
CA TYR A 124 0.92 -4.60 9.12
C TYR A 124 1.66 -4.49 7.79
N LEU A 125 2.93 -4.08 7.85
CA LEU A 125 3.74 -3.93 6.65
C LEU A 125 4.09 -5.26 6.01
N GLN A 126 4.21 -6.31 6.82
CA GLN A 126 4.53 -7.65 6.29
C GLN A 126 3.45 -8.16 5.35
N GLU A 127 2.23 -7.66 5.48
CA GLU A 127 1.12 -8.04 4.61
C GLU A 127 0.86 -7.04 3.49
N SER A 128 1.60 -5.93 3.45
CA SER A 128 1.40 -4.91 2.42
C SER A 128 1.83 -5.43 1.05
N THR A 129 0.91 -5.39 0.08
CA THR A 129 1.19 -5.90 -1.26
C THR A 129 2.24 -5.06 -1.99
N LEU A 130 2.42 -3.80 -1.61
CA LEU A 130 3.51 -2.99 -2.16
C LEU A 130 4.86 -3.65 -1.88
N LEU A 131 5.03 -4.20 -0.68
CA LEU A 131 6.30 -4.77 -0.25
C LEU A 131 6.43 -6.25 -0.58
N THR A 132 5.33 -6.99 -0.56
CA THR A 132 5.35 -8.43 -0.84
C THR A 132 5.31 -8.75 -2.33
N GLY A 133 4.80 -7.83 -3.13
CA GLY A 133 4.60 -8.08 -4.55
C GLY A 133 3.39 -8.96 -4.86
N GLU A 134 2.49 -9.15 -3.88
CA GLU A 134 1.34 -10.03 -4.03
C GLU A 134 0.12 -9.38 -4.67
N GLN A 135 0.20 -8.12 -5.05
CA GLN A 135 -0.94 -7.44 -5.66
C GLN A 135 -1.45 -8.18 -6.90
N ASN A 136 -0.56 -8.82 -7.66
CA ASN A 136 -0.95 -9.59 -8.84
C ASN A 136 -1.70 -10.86 -8.47
N GLU A 137 -1.27 -11.53 -7.42
CA GLU A 137 -1.91 -12.75 -6.93
C GLU A 137 -3.26 -12.41 -6.29
N THR A 138 -3.31 -11.32 -5.55
CA THR A 138 -4.54 -10.88 -4.88
C THR A 138 -5.63 -10.57 -5.89
N MET A 139 -5.25 -10.09 -7.06
CA MET A 139 -6.19 -9.68 -8.10
C MET A 139 -6.53 -10.79 -9.09
N ALA A 140 -5.86 -11.90 -8.97
CA ALA A 140 -6.18 -13.06 -9.80
C ALA A 140 -7.45 -13.76 -9.29
#